data_a60b0a3ff55edd32543f1d5adfa281e2
#
_entry.id   a60b0a3ff55edd32543f1d5adfa281e2
#
_cell.length_a   1.000
_cell.length_b   1.000
_cell.length_c   1.000
_cell.angle_alpha   90.00
_cell.angle_beta   90.00
_cell.angle_gamma   90.00
#
_symmetry.space_group_name_H-M   'P 1'
#
loop_
_entity.id
_entity.type
_entity.pdbx_description
1 polymer ?
#
loop_
_entity_poly.entity_id
_entity_poly.type
_entity_poly.pdbx_seq_one_letter_code
_entity_poly.pdbx_strand_id
1 'polypeptide(L)'
;VGGPSGGPSMKKGTIVHIDYDLYNAETETLLETTREDVAKEHDAHDERRTYKPMITVIGDGRLIKGFEEHLDQAKEKEEYTFDIEPADAYGERDGNLVETVGMNVLMRSVRDPDTLAIGSQVEINGRSGILQMARAGRARIDYNHPLAGVKLRYTYTIVKVVKQKKARVQTLLEMNTGRDDFEVKFDKDDVTITLPESIAYDQNWPYAKFSLVRTLREHLEVATVIFREVHEPRQITEEE
;
A
#
# COMPACT_ATOMS: atom_id res chain seq x y z
N VAL A 1 -11.75 30.24 -11.02
CA VAL A 1 -13.10 29.75 -10.74
C VAL A 1 -13.56 28.98 -11.96
N GLY A 2 -13.24 27.69 -12.05
CA GLY A 2 -13.76 26.77 -13.03
C GLY A 2 -14.17 25.51 -12.28
N GLY A 3 -15.48 25.34 -12.04
CA GLY A 3 -15.99 24.12 -11.43
C GLY A 3 -15.72 22.90 -12.33
N PRO A 4 -15.55 21.71 -11.78
CA PRO A 4 -15.25 20.53 -12.58
C PRO A 4 -16.42 20.20 -13.48
N SER A 5 -16.18 20.19 -14.80
CA SER A 5 -17.13 19.69 -15.79
C SER A 5 -17.31 18.18 -15.54
N GLY A 6 -18.53 17.77 -15.11
CA GLY A 6 -18.87 16.41 -14.76
C GLY A 6 -18.63 15.40 -15.89
N GLY A 7 -17.50 14.73 -15.83
CA GLY A 7 -17.31 13.44 -16.48
C GLY A 7 -17.89 12.33 -15.58
N PRO A 8 -18.15 11.13 -16.11
CA PRO A 8 -18.66 10.04 -15.29
C PRO A 8 -17.65 9.73 -14.17
N SER A 9 -18.13 9.75 -12.92
CA SER A 9 -17.33 9.39 -11.75
C SER A 9 -16.78 7.96 -11.90
N MET A 10 -15.61 7.70 -11.33
CA MET A 10 -15.04 6.34 -11.27
C MET A 10 -15.98 5.43 -10.48
N LYS A 11 -16.43 4.35 -11.11
CA LYS A 11 -17.33 3.41 -10.44
C LYS A 11 -16.56 2.61 -9.37
N LYS A 12 -17.21 2.39 -8.22
CA LYS A 12 -16.73 1.43 -7.21
C LYS A 12 -16.39 0.10 -7.87
N GLY A 13 -15.25 -0.50 -7.50
CA GLY A 13 -14.73 -1.72 -8.11
C GLY A 13 -13.89 -1.51 -9.37
N THR A 14 -13.70 -0.27 -9.82
CA THR A 14 -12.77 0.03 -10.91
C THR A 14 -11.33 -0.18 -10.43
N ILE A 15 -10.55 -0.93 -11.20
CA ILE A 15 -9.13 -1.17 -10.92
C ILE A 15 -8.30 -0.15 -11.70
N VAL A 16 -7.44 0.57 -11.00
CA VAL A 16 -6.59 1.63 -11.56
C VAL A 16 -5.14 1.48 -11.15
N HIS A 17 -4.25 2.00 -11.99
CA HIS A 17 -2.86 2.25 -11.65
C HIS A 17 -2.69 3.75 -11.46
N ILE A 18 -2.10 4.15 -10.34
CA ILE A 18 -1.94 5.55 -9.94
C ILE A 18 -0.47 5.84 -9.69
N ASP A 19 0.06 6.84 -10.39
CA ASP A 19 1.29 7.50 -9.96
C ASP A 19 0.93 8.63 -9.01
N TYR A 20 1.68 8.73 -7.90
CA TYR A 20 1.47 9.79 -6.93
C TYR A 20 2.76 10.21 -6.24
N ASP A 21 2.73 11.44 -5.76
CA ASP A 21 3.67 12.00 -4.81
C ASP A 21 2.91 12.50 -3.61
N LEU A 22 3.39 12.14 -2.44
CA LEU A 22 2.83 12.52 -1.16
C LEU A 22 3.78 13.46 -0.44
N TYR A 23 3.27 14.62 -0.07
CA TYR A 23 4.02 15.63 0.67
C TYR A 23 3.36 15.95 2.01
N ASN A 24 4.17 16.38 2.95
CA ASN A 24 3.67 17.19 4.06
C ASN A 24 3.28 18.56 3.49
N ALA A 25 1.99 18.93 3.56
CA ALA A 25 1.49 20.16 2.94
C ALA A 25 2.03 21.46 3.58
N GLU A 26 2.50 21.40 4.82
CA GLU A 26 3.01 22.56 5.55
C GLU A 26 4.50 22.78 5.30
N THR A 27 5.29 21.70 5.26
CA THR A 27 6.75 21.77 5.11
C THR A 27 7.21 21.53 3.66
N GLU A 28 6.30 21.13 2.78
CA GLU A 28 6.56 20.72 1.39
C GLU A 28 7.59 19.59 1.27
N THR A 29 7.80 18.84 2.34
CA THR A 29 8.72 17.69 2.36
C THR A 29 8.07 16.50 1.69
N LEU A 30 8.77 15.87 0.75
CA LEU A 30 8.34 14.60 0.13
C LEU A 30 8.33 13.50 1.19
N LEU A 31 7.19 12.81 1.35
CA LEU A 31 7.00 11.70 2.28
C LEU A 31 7.05 10.35 1.56
N GLU A 32 6.45 10.30 0.37
CA GLU A 32 6.39 9.10 -0.45
C GLU A 32 6.17 9.44 -1.91
N THR A 33 6.67 8.59 -2.82
CA THR A 33 6.39 8.69 -4.25
C THR A 33 6.44 7.33 -4.92
N THR A 34 5.66 7.16 -5.98
CA THR A 34 5.76 6.01 -6.91
C THR A 34 6.73 6.28 -8.05
N ARG A 35 7.22 7.51 -8.19
CA ARG A 35 8.05 8.00 -9.31
C ARG A 35 9.53 8.07 -8.90
N GLU A 36 10.38 7.40 -9.66
CA GLU A 36 11.83 7.35 -9.37
C GLU A 36 12.53 8.70 -9.58
N ASP A 37 12.12 9.45 -10.62
CA ASP A 37 12.64 10.79 -10.91
C ASP A 37 12.38 11.75 -9.77
N VAL A 38 11.15 11.78 -9.24
CA VAL A 38 10.77 12.61 -8.09
C VAL A 38 11.55 12.20 -6.84
N ALA A 39 11.72 10.89 -6.60
CA ALA A 39 12.51 10.42 -5.47
C ALA A 39 13.97 10.90 -5.54
N LYS A 40 14.57 10.92 -6.76
CA LYS A 40 15.92 11.42 -6.99
C LYS A 40 16.03 12.93 -6.80
N GLU A 41 15.05 13.69 -7.27
CA GLU A 41 15.01 15.15 -7.10
C GLU A 41 14.95 15.60 -5.64
N HIS A 42 14.34 14.76 -4.79
CA HIS A 42 14.19 15.05 -3.35
C HIS A 42 15.19 14.30 -2.45
N ASP A 43 16.25 13.72 -3.00
CA ASP A 43 17.25 12.93 -2.26
C ASP A 43 16.64 11.76 -1.44
N ALA A 44 15.49 11.25 -1.87
CA ALA A 44 14.72 10.18 -1.23
C ALA A 44 14.80 8.84 -2.00
N HIS A 45 15.69 8.73 -2.98
CA HIS A 45 15.83 7.52 -3.80
C HIS A 45 16.41 6.36 -2.99
N ASP A 46 15.77 5.20 -3.05
CA ASP A 46 16.25 3.93 -2.49
C ASP A 46 16.43 2.91 -3.63
N GLU A 47 17.66 2.47 -3.88
CA GLU A 47 17.99 1.48 -4.93
C GLU A 47 17.32 0.11 -4.73
N ARG A 48 16.90 -0.20 -3.50
CA ARG A 48 16.20 -1.45 -3.16
C ARG A 48 14.69 -1.39 -3.45
N ARG A 49 14.15 -0.19 -3.71
CA ARG A 49 12.74 0.03 -3.98
C ARG A 49 12.48 -0.02 -5.48
N THR A 50 11.45 -0.74 -5.89
CA THR A 50 10.92 -0.67 -7.26
C THR A 50 9.87 0.44 -7.34
N TYR A 51 10.16 1.46 -8.14
CA TYR A 51 9.24 2.56 -8.40
C TYR A 51 8.30 2.16 -9.52
N LYS A 52 7.02 2.03 -9.20
CA LYS A 52 5.96 1.69 -10.17
C LYS A 52 4.62 2.24 -9.69
N PRO A 53 3.66 2.49 -10.60
CA PRO A 53 2.33 2.93 -10.23
C PRO A 53 1.68 1.99 -9.21
N MET A 54 1.05 2.58 -8.19
CA MET A 54 0.27 1.84 -7.20
C MET A 54 -0.99 1.28 -7.84
N ILE A 55 -1.28 0.01 -7.60
CA ILE A 55 -2.54 -0.62 -8.01
C ILE A 55 -3.54 -0.49 -6.88
N THR A 56 -4.74 0.00 -7.20
CA THR A 56 -5.85 0.05 -6.23
C THR A 56 -7.19 -0.24 -6.88
N VAL A 57 -8.19 -0.58 -6.05
CA VAL A 57 -9.58 -0.76 -6.43
C VAL A 57 -10.38 0.38 -5.82
N ILE A 58 -11.03 1.17 -6.65
CA ILE A 58 -11.82 2.33 -6.21
C ILE A 58 -12.92 1.86 -5.24
N GLY A 59 -12.99 2.48 -4.06
CA GLY A 59 -14.00 2.20 -3.05
C GLY A 59 -13.81 0.88 -2.28
N ASP A 60 -12.60 0.26 -2.32
CA ASP A 60 -12.26 -0.94 -1.55
C ASP A 60 -11.82 -0.61 -0.09
N GLY A 61 -11.69 0.67 0.23
CA GLY A 61 -11.33 1.15 1.57
C GLY A 61 -9.87 0.89 1.96
N ARG A 62 -8.98 0.70 1.00
CA ARG A 62 -7.54 0.49 1.23
C ARG A 62 -6.75 1.79 1.33
N LEU A 63 -7.29 2.87 0.79
CA LEU A 63 -6.70 4.20 0.83
C LEU A 63 -7.29 5.00 2.00
N ILE A 64 -6.59 6.07 2.38
CA ILE A 64 -7.13 7.03 3.34
C ILE A 64 -8.39 7.69 2.78
N LYS A 65 -9.32 8.03 3.67
CA LYS A 65 -10.67 8.49 3.31
C LYS A 65 -10.65 9.67 2.34
N GLY A 66 -9.85 10.69 2.61
CA GLY A 66 -9.78 11.87 1.74
C GLY A 66 -9.27 11.56 0.33
N PHE A 67 -8.40 10.56 0.17
CA PHE A 67 -7.94 10.14 -1.15
C PHE A 67 -9.01 9.33 -1.90
N GLU A 68 -9.69 8.39 -1.23
CA GLU A 68 -10.81 7.63 -1.82
C GLU A 68 -11.90 8.56 -2.34
N GLU A 69 -12.32 9.54 -1.54
CA GLU A 69 -13.34 10.52 -1.93
C GLU A 69 -12.91 11.36 -3.14
N HIS A 70 -11.63 11.72 -3.23
CA HIS A 70 -11.13 12.49 -4.37
C HIS A 70 -11.07 11.66 -5.66
N LEU A 71 -10.77 10.35 -5.57
CA LEU A 71 -10.70 9.45 -6.72
C LEU A 71 -12.04 9.28 -7.42
N ASP A 72 -13.18 9.42 -6.74
CA ASP A 72 -14.52 9.32 -7.32
C ASP A 72 -14.75 10.33 -8.47
N GLN A 73 -14.05 11.46 -8.44
CA GLN A 73 -14.17 12.52 -9.43
C GLN A 73 -13.04 12.55 -10.47
N ALA A 74 -12.02 11.70 -10.27
CA ALA A 74 -10.83 11.71 -11.08
C ALA A 74 -11.05 11.08 -12.47
N LYS A 75 -10.27 11.52 -13.45
CA LYS A 75 -10.24 10.98 -14.81
C LYS A 75 -8.88 10.40 -15.13
N GLU A 76 -8.87 9.42 -16.03
CA GLU A 76 -7.63 8.82 -16.53
C GLU A 76 -6.80 9.87 -17.26
N LYS A 77 -5.49 9.90 -16.95
CA LYS A 77 -4.45 10.79 -17.55
C LYS A 77 -4.59 12.28 -17.23
N GLU A 78 -5.44 12.66 -16.29
CA GLU A 78 -5.44 14.00 -15.72
C GLU A 78 -4.64 14.02 -14.42
N GLU A 79 -3.84 15.06 -14.21
CA GLU A 79 -3.08 15.29 -12.97
C GLU A 79 -3.91 16.13 -12.01
N TYR A 80 -3.89 15.71 -10.74
CA TYR A 80 -4.60 16.36 -9.65
C TYR A 80 -3.64 16.66 -8.50
N THR A 81 -3.79 17.84 -7.91
CA THR A 81 -3.12 18.20 -6.65
C THR A 81 -4.16 18.68 -5.66
N PHE A 82 -4.15 18.12 -4.46
CA PHE A 82 -5.11 18.47 -3.41
C PHE A 82 -4.54 18.17 -2.03
N ASP A 83 -5.10 18.86 -1.03
CA ASP A 83 -4.72 18.68 0.36
C ASP A 83 -5.75 17.83 1.11
N ILE A 84 -5.29 17.03 2.06
CA ILE A 84 -6.11 16.21 2.95
C ILE A 84 -5.82 16.62 4.38
N GLU A 85 -6.85 17.01 5.11
CA GLU A 85 -6.75 17.34 6.53
C GLU A 85 -6.47 16.06 7.37
N PRO A 86 -5.78 16.16 8.52
CA PRO A 86 -5.43 15.00 9.34
C PRO A 86 -6.60 14.08 9.66
N ALA A 87 -7.79 14.63 9.92
CA ALA A 87 -9.00 13.86 10.25
C ALA A 87 -9.45 12.90 9.12
N ASP A 88 -9.21 13.24 7.86
CA ASP A 88 -9.54 12.42 6.69
C ASP A 88 -8.31 11.65 6.15
N ALA A 89 -7.18 11.73 6.86
CA ALA A 89 -5.93 11.02 6.57
C ALA A 89 -5.61 10.00 7.68
N TYR A 90 -4.58 10.26 8.47
CA TYR A 90 -4.11 9.36 9.54
C TYR A 90 -4.60 9.76 10.94
N GLY A 91 -5.59 10.66 11.01
CA GLY A 91 -6.17 11.17 12.24
C GLY A 91 -5.35 12.27 12.90
N GLU A 92 -5.96 12.91 13.89
CA GLU A 92 -5.31 13.88 14.74
C GLU A 92 -4.31 13.18 15.68
N ARG A 93 -3.32 13.93 16.15
CA ARG A 93 -2.37 13.43 17.14
C ARG A 93 -3.02 13.34 18.52
N ASP A 94 -3.02 12.15 19.11
CA ASP A 94 -3.55 11.90 20.45
C ASP A 94 -2.43 11.99 21.49
N GLY A 95 -2.53 12.95 22.41
CA GLY A 95 -1.60 13.11 23.52
C GLY A 95 -1.60 11.92 24.51
N ASN A 96 -2.67 11.14 24.56
CA ASN A 96 -2.76 9.94 25.42
C ASN A 96 -1.92 8.78 24.86
N LEU A 97 -1.55 8.82 23.58
CA LEU A 97 -0.64 7.87 22.96
C LEU A 97 0.84 8.23 23.14
N VAL A 98 1.14 9.31 23.91
CA VAL A 98 2.50 9.69 24.25
C VAL A 98 2.76 9.30 25.70
N GLU A 99 3.62 8.32 25.91
CA GLU A 99 3.90 7.77 27.24
C GLU A 99 5.34 8.06 27.69
N THR A 100 5.52 8.25 29.00
CA THR A 100 6.83 8.33 29.62
C THR A 100 7.13 7.05 30.38
N VAL A 101 8.17 6.34 29.98
CA VAL A 101 8.63 5.09 30.60
C VAL A 101 9.99 5.29 31.28
N GLY A 102 10.35 4.41 32.21
CA GLY A 102 11.69 4.38 32.78
C GLY A 102 12.72 3.94 31.74
N MET A 103 13.93 4.53 31.78
CA MET A 103 15.01 4.16 30.86
C MET A 103 15.34 2.66 30.92
N ASN A 104 15.23 2.02 32.09
CA ASN A 104 15.41 0.60 32.24
C ASN A 104 14.41 -0.26 31.44
N VAL A 105 13.19 0.22 31.25
CA VAL A 105 12.17 -0.45 30.42
C VAL A 105 12.56 -0.35 28.95
N LEU A 106 12.92 0.87 28.50
CA LEU A 106 13.39 1.09 27.13
C LEU A 106 14.60 0.22 26.79
N MET A 107 15.64 0.21 27.66
CA MET A 107 16.86 -0.55 27.44
C MET A 107 16.66 -2.07 27.36
N ARG A 108 15.65 -2.62 28.03
CA ARG A 108 15.30 -4.05 27.93
C ARG A 108 14.59 -4.39 26.63
N SER A 109 13.96 -3.41 26.00
CA SER A 109 13.14 -3.58 24.78
C SER A 109 13.95 -3.39 23.50
N VAL A 110 15.16 -2.84 23.59
CA VAL A 110 16.03 -2.55 22.44
C VAL A 110 17.15 -3.56 22.35
N ARG A 111 17.37 -4.13 21.16
CA ARG A 111 18.43 -5.13 20.94
C ARG A 111 19.83 -4.53 21.02
N ASP A 112 20.00 -3.33 20.52
CA ASP A 112 21.27 -2.61 20.49
C ASP A 112 21.07 -1.18 21.05
N PRO A 113 21.32 -0.98 22.36
CA PRO A 113 21.15 0.31 23.01
C PRO A 113 22.06 1.42 22.46
N ASP A 114 23.21 1.06 21.89
CA ASP A 114 24.18 2.05 21.39
C ASP A 114 23.73 2.73 20.10
N THR A 115 22.78 2.10 19.37
CA THR A 115 22.18 2.69 18.16
C THR A 115 20.95 3.55 18.43
N LEU A 116 20.53 3.64 19.70
CA LEU A 116 19.31 4.33 20.09
C LEU A 116 19.48 5.86 20.03
N ALA A 117 18.72 6.50 19.18
CA ALA A 117 18.69 7.96 19.03
C ALA A 117 17.25 8.48 19.12
N ILE A 118 17.10 9.79 19.39
CA ILE A 118 15.80 10.46 19.25
C ILE A 118 15.33 10.32 17.80
N GLY A 119 14.07 9.92 17.61
CA GLY A 119 13.52 9.54 16.31
C GLY A 119 13.60 8.05 15.98
N SER A 120 14.34 7.25 16.76
CA SER A 120 14.38 5.79 16.54
C SER A 120 13.03 5.15 16.83
N GLN A 121 12.67 4.18 16.00
CA GLN A 121 11.53 3.31 16.25
C GLN A 121 11.89 2.32 17.35
N VAL A 122 11.02 2.18 18.33
CA VAL A 122 11.16 1.27 19.47
C VAL A 122 9.89 0.47 19.66
N GLU A 123 10.03 -0.75 20.17
CA GLU A 123 8.90 -1.60 20.50
C GLU A 123 8.90 -1.90 22.00
N ILE A 124 7.84 -1.51 22.70
CA ILE A 124 7.67 -1.73 24.14
C ILE A 124 6.35 -2.45 24.37
N ASN A 125 6.42 -3.64 25.01
CA ASN A 125 5.26 -4.49 25.29
C ASN A 125 4.39 -4.78 24.03
N GLY A 126 5.03 -5.03 22.88
CA GLY A 126 4.34 -5.30 21.62
C GLY A 126 3.73 -4.06 20.93
N ARG A 127 3.99 -2.85 21.46
CA ARG A 127 3.56 -1.59 20.84
C ARG A 127 4.76 -0.88 20.24
N SER A 128 4.67 -0.59 18.96
CA SER A 128 5.69 0.19 18.24
C SER A 128 5.45 1.68 18.41
N GLY A 129 6.50 2.44 18.68
CA GLY A 129 6.45 3.89 18.84
C GLY A 129 7.78 4.55 18.48
N ILE A 130 7.79 5.88 18.49
CA ILE A 130 8.98 6.69 18.18
C ILE A 130 9.52 7.32 19.47
N LEU A 131 10.82 7.13 19.71
CA LEU A 131 11.51 7.76 20.82
C LEU A 131 11.64 9.27 20.61
N GLN A 132 10.96 10.06 21.43
CA GLN A 132 10.96 11.52 21.36
C GLN A 132 12.00 12.18 22.28
N MET A 133 12.28 11.55 23.41
CA MET A 133 13.19 12.08 24.41
C MET A 133 13.76 10.93 25.24
N ALA A 134 15.03 11.05 25.59
CA ALA A 134 15.73 10.16 26.52
C ALA A 134 16.62 10.99 27.43
N ARG A 135 16.20 11.26 28.68
CA ARG A 135 16.99 12.03 29.65
C ARG A 135 16.55 11.75 31.09
N ALA A 136 17.44 12.00 32.03
CA ALA A 136 17.17 11.91 33.48
C ALA A 136 16.49 10.60 33.89
N GLY A 137 16.93 9.46 33.33
CA GLY A 137 16.39 8.12 33.64
C GLY A 137 15.00 7.86 33.06
N ARG A 138 14.47 8.70 32.21
CA ARG A 138 13.15 8.56 31.57
C ARG A 138 13.24 8.68 30.06
N ALA A 139 12.37 7.97 29.37
CA ALA A 139 12.18 8.04 27.93
C ALA A 139 10.72 8.39 27.61
N ARG A 140 10.51 9.26 26.64
CA ARG A 140 9.20 9.61 26.14
C ARG A 140 9.01 8.97 24.78
N ILE A 141 7.98 8.12 24.66
CA ILE A 141 7.66 7.35 23.47
C ILE A 141 6.32 7.83 22.93
N ASP A 142 6.26 8.06 21.63
CA ASP A 142 5.07 8.42 20.91
C ASP A 142 4.57 7.23 20.09
N TYR A 143 3.39 6.72 20.42
CA TYR A 143 2.74 5.60 19.76
C TYR A 143 1.72 6.02 18.72
N ASN A 144 1.59 7.32 18.43
CA ASN A 144 0.78 7.80 17.32
C ASN A 144 1.31 7.27 15.98
N HIS A 145 0.44 7.19 14.97
CA HIS A 145 0.89 6.98 13.60
C HIS A 145 1.90 8.09 13.23
N PRO A 146 3.00 7.79 12.53
CA PRO A 146 4.03 8.80 12.17
C PRO A 146 3.47 10.03 11.46
N LEU A 147 2.38 9.88 10.70
CA LEU A 147 1.69 10.95 9.97
C LEU A 147 0.42 11.47 10.68
N ALA A 148 0.16 11.08 11.94
CA ALA A 148 -0.94 11.66 12.71
C ALA A 148 -0.74 13.15 12.96
N GLY A 149 -1.77 13.95 12.73
CA GLY A 149 -1.73 15.41 12.83
C GLY A 149 -1.02 16.11 11.67
N VAL A 150 -0.62 15.37 10.63
CA VAL A 150 0.03 15.92 9.44
C VAL A 150 -1.00 16.17 8.36
N LYS A 151 -1.09 17.41 7.88
CA LYS A 151 -1.82 17.76 6.67
C LYS A 151 -1.05 17.26 5.46
N LEU A 152 -1.69 16.46 4.63
CA LEU A 152 -1.07 15.80 3.49
C LEU A 152 -1.42 16.53 2.19
N ARG A 153 -0.47 16.59 1.25
CA ARG A 153 -0.70 17.00 -0.14
C ARG A 153 -0.38 15.84 -1.06
N TYR A 154 -1.36 15.43 -1.86
CA TYR A 154 -1.17 14.49 -2.95
C TYR A 154 -1.12 15.22 -4.28
N THR A 155 -0.12 14.87 -5.09
CA THR A 155 -0.13 15.10 -6.53
C THR A 155 -0.21 13.73 -7.19
N TYR A 156 -1.23 13.45 -8.02
CA TYR A 156 -1.39 12.12 -8.59
C TYR A 156 -2.00 12.14 -9.99
N THR A 157 -1.76 11.06 -10.71
CA THR A 157 -2.36 10.79 -12.02
C THR A 157 -2.83 9.34 -12.08
N ILE A 158 -4.07 9.10 -12.51
CA ILE A 158 -4.51 7.76 -12.90
C ILE A 158 -3.90 7.45 -14.26
N VAL A 159 -2.81 6.67 -14.29
CA VAL A 159 -2.07 6.37 -15.52
C VAL A 159 -2.75 5.31 -16.36
N LYS A 160 -3.56 4.45 -15.72
CA LYS A 160 -4.28 3.37 -16.42
C LYS A 160 -5.54 2.95 -15.67
N VAL A 161 -6.63 2.79 -16.42
CA VAL A 161 -7.86 2.12 -15.99
C VAL A 161 -7.91 0.71 -16.59
N VAL A 162 -8.01 -0.33 -15.76
CA VAL A 162 -8.00 -1.72 -16.21
C VAL A 162 -9.42 -2.13 -16.59
N LYS A 163 -9.70 -2.27 -17.90
CA LYS A 163 -11.08 -2.50 -18.42
C LYS A 163 -11.36 -3.97 -18.72
N GLN A 164 -10.40 -4.70 -19.30
CA GLN A 164 -10.60 -6.08 -19.76
C GLN A 164 -10.68 -7.05 -18.57
N LYS A 165 -11.68 -7.96 -18.56
CA LYS A 165 -11.96 -8.92 -17.47
C LYS A 165 -10.73 -9.73 -17.08
N LYS A 166 -10.00 -10.28 -18.06
CA LYS A 166 -8.75 -11.03 -17.83
C LYS A 166 -7.66 -10.14 -17.19
N ALA A 167 -7.44 -8.95 -17.74
CA ALA A 167 -6.44 -8.02 -17.21
C ALA A 167 -6.78 -7.57 -15.78
N ARG A 168 -8.07 -7.41 -15.44
CA ARG A 168 -8.50 -7.10 -14.07
C ARG A 168 -8.11 -8.19 -13.09
N VAL A 169 -8.31 -9.48 -13.45
CA VAL A 169 -7.90 -10.60 -12.61
C VAL A 169 -6.37 -10.64 -12.45
N GLN A 170 -5.62 -10.48 -13.54
CA GLN A 170 -4.15 -10.45 -13.50
C GLN A 170 -3.63 -9.31 -12.61
N THR A 171 -4.21 -8.12 -12.75
CA THR A 171 -3.83 -6.96 -11.92
C THR A 171 -4.17 -7.17 -10.44
N LEU A 172 -5.29 -7.83 -10.12
CA LEU A 172 -5.63 -8.17 -8.73
C LEU A 172 -4.69 -9.23 -8.15
N LEU A 173 -4.23 -10.19 -8.96
CA LEU A 173 -3.20 -11.15 -8.56
C LEU A 173 -1.90 -10.42 -8.24
N GLU A 174 -1.44 -9.53 -9.13
CA GLU A 174 -0.24 -8.73 -8.91
C GLU A 174 -0.36 -7.87 -7.64
N MET A 175 -1.50 -7.20 -7.44
CA MET A 175 -1.75 -6.36 -6.26
C MET A 175 -1.68 -7.13 -4.95
N ASN A 176 -2.16 -8.39 -4.91
CA ASN A 176 -2.23 -9.17 -3.68
C ASN A 176 -0.98 -10.04 -3.43
N THR A 177 -0.20 -10.36 -4.47
CA THR A 177 0.94 -11.27 -4.37
C THR A 177 2.28 -10.64 -4.76
N GLY A 178 2.26 -9.47 -5.41
CA GLY A 178 3.45 -8.86 -6.03
C GLY A 178 3.96 -9.60 -7.28
N ARG A 179 3.18 -10.57 -7.83
CA ARG A 179 3.58 -11.46 -8.91
C ARG A 179 2.65 -11.36 -10.10
N ASP A 180 3.18 -11.54 -11.31
CA ASP A 180 2.47 -11.49 -12.60
C ASP A 180 2.50 -12.82 -13.38
N ASP A 181 3.12 -13.87 -12.81
CA ASP A 181 3.34 -15.17 -13.45
C ASP A 181 2.17 -16.17 -13.33
N PHE A 182 0.98 -15.68 -13.04
CA PHE A 182 -0.25 -16.49 -13.03
C PHE A 182 -0.87 -16.60 -14.43
N GLU A 183 -1.28 -17.81 -14.81
CA GLU A 183 -2.08 -18.00 -16.01
C GLU A 183 -3.58 -17.88 -15.69
N VAL A 184 -4.30 -16.99 -16.40
CA VAL A 184 -5.72 -16.74 -16.19
C VAL A 184 -6.50 -17.13 -17.44
N LYS A 185 -7.50 -18.04 -17.27
CA LYS A 185 -8.43 -18.46 -18.31
C LYS A 185 -9.87 -18.26 -17.84
N PHE A 186 -10.73 -17.84 -18.75
CA PHE A 186 -12.17 -17.74 -18.53
C PHE A 186 -12.91 -18.78 -19.37
N ASP A 187 -13.90 -19.42 -18.76
CA ASP A 187 -14.97 -20.13 -19.44
C ASP A 187 -16.30 -19.53 -18.98
N LYS A 188 -16.90 -18.68 -19.83
CA LYS A 188 -18.05 -17.83 -19.49
C LYS A 188 -17.76 -16.97 -18.26
N ASP A 189 -18.43 -17.26 -17.13
CA ASP A 189 -18.28 -16.52 -15.88
C ASP A 189 -17.39 -17.24 -14.85
N ASP A 190 -16.87 -18.43 -15.21
CA ASP A 190 -15.90 -19.14 -14.39
C ASP A 190 -14.48 -18.69 -14.74
N VAL A 191 -13.67 -18.47 -13.72
CA VAL A 191 -12.26 -18.12 -13.87
C VAL A 191 -11.38 -19.23 -13.32
N THR A 192 -10.46 -19.73 -14.16
CA THR A 192 -9.40 -20.66 -13.75
C THR A 192 -8.09 -19.89 -13.65
N ILE A 193 -7.46 -19.94 -12.49
CA ILE A 193 -6.18 -19.34 -12.18
C ILE A 193 -5.18 -20.46 -11.94
N THR A 194 -4.25 -20.66 -12.89
CA THR A 194 -3.16 -21.62 -12.72
C THR A 194 -2.07 -20.98 -11.90
N LEU A 195 -1.71 -21.66 -10.82
CA LEU A 195 -0.75 -21.18 -9.84
C LEU A 195 0.68 -21.47 -10.29
N PRO A 196 1.63 -20.54 -10.19
CA PRO A 196 3.04 -20.83 -10.36
C PRO A 196 3.50 -21.80 -9.25
N GLU A 197 4.38 -22.76 -9.58
CA GLU A 197 4.84 -23.79 -8.63
C GLU A 197 5.42 -23.18 -7.33
N SER A 198 6.13 -22.07 -7.45
CA SER A 198 6.74 -21.36 -6.32
C SER A 198 5.76 -20.71 -5.34
N ILE A 199 4.45 -20.61 -5.68
CA ILE A 199 3.45 -20.01 -4.78
C ILE A 199 3.24 -20.88 -3.51
N ALA A 200 3.52 -22.19 -3.59
CA ALA A 200 3.41 -23.10 -2.46
C ALA A 200 4.33 -22.71 -1.28
N TYR A 201 5.39 -21.95 -1.56
CA TYR A 201 6.36 -21.47 -0.55
C TYR A 201 6.04 -20.08 -0.03
N ASP A 202 5.02 -19.40 -0.57
CA ASP A 202 4.60 -18.07 -0.10
C ASP A 202 3.66 -18.19 1.10
N GLN A 203 4.15 -17.85 2.27
CA GLN A 203 3.37 -17.89 3.52
C GLN A 203 2.17 -16.94 3.52
N ASN A 204 2.18 -15.90 2.68
CA ASN A 204 1.08 -14.94 2.55
C ASN A 204 0.01 -15.40 1.57
N TRP A 205 0.27 -16.44 0.76
CA TRP A 205 -0.66 -16.92 -0.25
C TRP A 205 -2.07 -17.22 0.27
N PRO A 206 -2.27 -17.87 1.43
CA PRO A 206 -3.62 -18.13 1.95
C PRO A 206 -4.43 -16.84 2.17
N TYR A 207 -3.79 -15.78 2.66
CA TYR A 207 -4.41 -14.47 2.88
C TYR A 207 -4.67 -13.74 1.56
N ALA A 208 -3.69 -13.72 0.66
CA ALA A 208 -3.84 -13.16 -0.68
C ALA A 208 -4.96 -13.84 -1.46
N LYS A 209 -5.04 -15.17 -1.41
CA LYS A 209 -6.10 -15.98 -2.01
C LYS A 209 -7.49 -15.60 -1.48
N PHE A 210 -7.64 -15.48 -0.17
CA PHE A 210 -8.91 -15.08 0.45
C PHE A 210 -9.34 -13.68 -0.01
N SER A 211 -8.44 -12.71 0.04
CA SER A 211 -8.69 -11.34 -0.41
C SER A 211 -9.05 -11.28 -1.90
N LEU A 212 -8.31 -12.02 -2.73
CA LEU A 212 -8.55 -12.13 -4.17
C LEU A 212 -9.93 -12.67 -4.49
N VAL A 213 -10.32 -13.81 -3.88
CA VAL A 213 -11.64 -14.43 -4.11
C VAL A 213 -12.77 -13.48 -3.73
N ARG A 214 -12.63 -12.78 -2.60
CA ARG A 214 -13.61 -11.77 -2.18
C ARG A 214 -13.75 -10.68 -3.24
N THR A 215 -12.64 -10.06 -3.64
CA THR A 215 -12.64 -8.96 -4.62
C THR A 215 -13.17 -9.41 -5.99
N LEU A 216 -12.83 -10.62 -6.43
CA LEU A 216 -13.34 -11.18 -7.69
C LEU A 216 -14.87 -11.32 -7.68
N ARG A 217 -15.44 -11.80 -6.57
CA ARG A 217 -16.88 -11.96 -6.42
C ARG A 217 -17.62 -10.63 -6.28
N GLU A 218 -17.05 -9.69 -5.53
CA GLU A 218 -17.67 -8.39 -5.29
C GLU A 218 -17.63 -7.46 -6.51
N HIS A 219 -16.58 -7.54 -7.33
CA HIS A 219 -16.33 -6.51 -8.36
C HIS A 219 -16.24 -7.04 -9.79
N LEU A 220 -16.09 -8.35 -10.03
CA LEU A 220 -15.96 -8.91 -11.39
C LEU A 220 -17.11 -9.81 -11.81
N GLU A 221 -18.11 -10.04 -10.96
CA GLU A 221 -19.26 -10.90 -11.25
C GLU A 221 -18.84 -12.29 -11.78
N VAL A 222 -17.81 -12.89 -11.18
CA VAL A 222 -17.40 -14.26 -11.49
C VAL A 222 -18.28 -15.24 -10.71
N ALA A 223 -18.71 -16.31 -11.40
CA ALA A 223 -19.53 -17.36 -10.78
C ALA A 223 -18.66 -18.29 -9.94
N THR A 224 -17.60 -18.84 -10.54
CA THR A 224 -16.69 -19.80 -9.90
C THR A 224 -15.25 -19.32 -10.03
N VAL A 225 -14.47 -19.43 -8.94
CA VAL A 225 -13.02 -19.21 -8.95
C VAL A 225 -12.35 -20.54 -8.72
N ILE A 226 -11.61 -21.02 -9.72
CA ILE A 226 -10.88 -22.29 -9.70
C ILE A 226 -9.39 -21.97 -9.60
N PHE A 227 -8.72 -22.51 -8.58
CA PHE A 227 -7.27 -22.51 -8.50
C PHE A 227 -6.74 -23.87 -8.95
N ARG A 228 -5.82 -23.86 -9.91
CA ARG A 228 -5.22 -25.04 -10.47
C ARG A 228 -3.73 -25.07 -10.15
N GLU A 229 -3.30 -26.12 -9.45
CA GLU A 229 -1.89 -26.43 -9.26
C GLU A 229 -1.47 -27.48 -10.29
N VAL A 230 -0.31 -27.26 -10.92
CA VAL A 230 0.25 -28.19 -11.91
C VAL A 230 1.66 -28.51 -11.47
N HIS A 231 1.94 -29.78 -11.25
CA HIS A 231 3.25 -30.31 -10.95
C HIS A 231 3.74 -31.10 -12.15
N GLU A 232 4.68 -30.54 -12.90
CA GLU A 232 5.26 -31.21 -14.05
C GLU A 232 6.35 -32.21 -13.61
N PRO A 233 6.61 -33.29 -14.40
CA PRO A 233 7.71 -34.20 -14.13
C PRO A 233 9.03 -33.43 -14.11
N ARG A 234 9.89 -33.73 -13.15
CA ARG A 234 11.25 -33.19 -13.16
C ARG A 234 11.95 -33.61 -14.45
N GLN A 235 12.43 -32.63 -15.22
CA GLN A 235 13.38 -32.92 -16.31
C GLN A 235 14.66 -33.41 -15.65
N ILE A 236 14.93 -34.71 -15.78
CA ILE A 236 16.23 -35.29 -15.44
C ILE A 236 17.15 -34.87 -16.59
N THR A 237 17.96 -33.85 -16.40
CA THR A 237 19.13 -33.64 -17.26
C THR A 237 20.08 -34.80 -16.97
N GLU A 238 20.15 -35.76 -17.90
CA GLU A 238 21.25 -36.72 -17.92
C GLU A 238 22.51 -35.89 -18.24
N GLU A 239 23.25 -35.51 -17.21
CA GLU A 239 24.63 -35.09 -17.38
C GLU A 239 25.44 -36.38 -17.68
N GLU A 240 25.96 -36.49 -18.93
CA GLU A 240 27.01 -37.40 -19.32
C GLU A 240 28.35 -37.04 -18.67
#